data_765dd5a75c4438cebfab832cd078ceca
#
_entry.id   765dd5a75c4438cebfab832cd078ceca
#
_cell.length_a   1.000
_cell.length_b   1.000
_cell.length_c   1.000
_cell.angle_alpha   90.00
_cell.angle_beta   90.00
_cell.angle_gamma   90.00
#
_symmetry.space_group_name_H-M   'P 1'
#
loop_
_entity.id
_entity.type
_entity.pdbx_description
1 polymer ?
#
loop_
_entity_poly.entity_id
_entity_poly.type
_entity_poly.pdbx_seq_one_letter_code
_entity_poly.pdbx_strand_id
1 'polypeptide(L)'
;MNSIFLLIDTILDLYSWVIIITVVLSWLSSLNIINNSNQFVRMFYEASWRITEPVLGRIRSFLPSFGGLDISPIIALLMIYFLRSLLREYWPLVL
;
A
#
# COMPACT_ATOMS: atom_id res chain seq x y z
N MET A 1 -11.75 -10.30 -22.21
CA MET A 1 -12.36 -9.93 -20.93
C MET A 1 -11.49 -10.32 -19.75
N ASN A 2 -10.96 -11.55 -19.76
CA ASN A 2 -10.05 -11.97 -18.70
C ASN A 2 -8.78 -11.11 -18.62
N SER A 3 -8.37 -10.52 -19.74
CA SER A 3 -7.18 -9.68 -19.73
C SER A 3 -7.40 -8.38 -18.94
N ILE A 4 -8.61 -7.83 -18.96
CA ILE A 4 -8.93 -6.65 -18.14
C ILE A 4 -8.93 -7.02 -16.66
N PHE A 5 -9.51 -8.17 -16.33
CA PHE A 5 -9.49 -8.67 -14.96
C PHE A 5 -8.06 -8.86 -14.46
N LEU A 6 -7.22 -9.50 -15.27
CA LEU A 6 -5.83 -9.74 -14.90
C LEU A 6 -5.05 -8.45 -14.74
N LEU A 7 -5.33 -7.46 -15.60
CA LEU A 7 -4.68 -6.16 -15.50
C LEU A 7 -5.03 -5.47 -14.19
N ILE A 8 -6.30 -5.41 -13.86
CA ILE A 8 -6.75 -4.77 -12.61
C ILE A 8 -6.18 -5.51 -11.40
N ASP A 9 -6.25 -6.83 -11.40
CA ASP A 9 -5.74 -7.62 -10.30
C ASP A 9 -4.23 -7.44 -10.13
N THR A 10 -3.49 -7.40 -11.24
CA THR A 10 -2.05 -7.17 -11.22
C THR A 10 -1.70 -5.79 -10.67
N ILE A 11 -2.44 -4.76 -11.08
CA ILE A 11 -2.22 -3.40 -10.58
C ILE A 11 -2.43 -3.36 -9.07
N LEU A 12 -3.51 -3.99 -8.58
CA LEU A 12 -3.78 -4.04 -7.15
C LEU A 12 -2.69 -4.80 -6.40
N ASP A 13 -2.21 -5.90 -6.99
CA ASP A 13 -1.13 -6.67 -6.39
C ASP A 13 0.16 -5.85 -6.30
N LEU A 14 0.54 -5.17 -7.37
CA LEU A 14 1.73 -4.32 -7.38
C LEU A 14 1.60 -3.18 -6.38
N TYR A 15 0.44 -2.58 -6.28
CA TYR A 15 0.20 -1.51 -5.32
C TYR A 15 0.34 -2.00 -3.89
N SER A 16 -0.15 -3.22 -3.61
CA SER A 16 0.01 -3.84 -2.30
C SER A 16 1.48 -3.99 -1.93
N TRP A 17 2.31 -4.41 -2.88
CA TRP A 17 3.74 -4.55 -2.65
C TRP A 17 4.40 -3.21 -2.39
N VAL A 18 3.99 -2.15 -3.10
CA VAL A 18 4.53 -0.81 -2.85
C VAL A 18 4.20 -0.37 -1.43
N ILE A 19 2.98 -0.62 -0.97
CA ILE A 19 2.58 -0.29 0.40
C ILE A 19 3.44 -1.04 1.41
N ILE A 20 3.63 -2.35 1.19
CA ILE A 20 4.43 -3.18 2.09
C ILE A 20 5.87 -2.66 2.16
N ILE A 21 6.46 -2.36 1.02
CA ILE A 21 7.82 -1.85 0.96
C ILE A 21 7.93 -0.52 1.71
N THR A 22 6.96 0.37 1.51
CA THR A 22 6.96 1.67 2.18
C THR A 22 6.89 1.51 3.70
N VAL A 23 6.04 0.60 4.19
CA VAL A 23 5.90 0.34 5.62
C VAL A 23 7.20 -0.22 6.20
N VAL A 24 7.79 -1.20 5.51
CA VAL A 24 9.03 -1.82 5.97
C VAL A 24 10.14 -0.77 6.04
N LEU A 25 10.27 0.07 5.00
CA LEU A 25 11.28 1.13 5.00
C LEU A 25 11.04 2.12 6.13
N SER A 26 9.78 2.44 6.41
CA SER A 26 9.44 3.36 7.49
C SER A 26 9.86 2.80 8.85
N TRP A 27 9.60 1.51 9.07
CA TRP A 27 9.99 0.87 10.32
C TRP A 27 11.50 0.78 10.46
N LEU A 28 12.21 0.40 9.39
CA LEU A 28 13.66 0.31 9.41
C LEU A 28 14.28 1.67 9.67
N SER A 29 13.70 2.72 9.10
CA SER A 29 14.17 4.09 9.33
C SER A 29 13.97 4.50 10.79
N SER A 30 12.81 4.17 11.36
CA SER A 30 12.51 4.50 12.76
C SER A 30 13.44 3.79 13.74
N LEU A 31 13.87 2.57 13.37
CA LEU A 31 14.77 1.78 14.22
C LEU A 31 16.23 2.06 13.93
N ASN A 32 16.53 2.99 13.02
CA ASN A 32 17.90 3.33 12.62
C ASN A 32 18.67 2.15 12.04
N ILE A 33 17.97 1.18 11.46
CA ILE A 33 18.59 0.02 10.83
C ILE A 33 19.14 0.39 9.45
N ILE A 34 18.42 1.25 8.70
CA ILE A 34 18.89 1.72 7.42
C ILE A 34 19.48 3.13 7.56
N ASN A 35 20.44 3.44 6.68
CA ASN A 35 21.12 4.72 6.69
C ASN A 35 20.33 5.74 5.87
N ASN A 36 19.60 6.63 6.55
CA ASN A 36 18.82 7.67 5.89
C ASN A 36 19.65 8.73 5.21
N SER A 37 20.96 8.79 5.50
CA SER A 37 21.86 9.71 4.82
C SER A 37 22.23 9.20 3.44
N ASN A 38 21.96 7.92 3.12
CA ASN A 38 22.19 7.39 1.80
C ASN A 38 21.12 7.97 0.86
N GLN A 39 21.59 8.71 -0.14
CA GLN A 39 20.72 9.41 -1.06
C GLN A 39 19.82 8.44 -1.84
N PHE A 40 20.35 7.30 -2.24
CA PHE A 40 19.58 6.30 -2.99
C PHE A 40 18.43 5.74 -2.17
N VAL A 41 18.70 5.38 -0.90
CA VAL A 41 17.66 4.86 0.00
C VAL A 41 16.58 5.91 0.23
N ARG A 42 17.00 7.17 0.43
CA ARG A 42 16.04 8.24 0.68
C ARG A 42 15.17 8.52 -0.53
N MET A 43 15.75 8.52 -1.73
CA MET A 43 14.99 8.71 -2.96
C MET A 43 13.98 7.60 -3.18
N PHE A 44 14.38 6.37 -2.91
CA PHE A 44 13.50 5.21 -3.04
C PHE A 44 12.33 5.30 -2.06
N TYR A 45 12.62 5.66 -0.81
CA TYR A 45 11.60 5.82 0.22
C TYR A 45 10.61 6.92 -0.17
N GLU A 46 11.12 8.08 -0.61
CA GLU A 46 10.26 9.19 -0.98
C GLU A 46 9.37 8.86 -2.17
N ALA A 47 9.89 8.14 -3.17
CA ALA A 47 9.10 7.73 -4.31
C ALA A 47 7.97 6.78 -3.89
N SER A 48 8.27 5.80 -3.04
CA SER A 48 7.27 4.87 -2.53
C SER A 48 6.21 5.60 -1.73
N TRP A 49 6.64 6.56 -0.89
CA TRP A 49 5.74 7.34 -0.06
C TRP A 49 4.79 8.18 -0.91
N ARG A 50 5.30 8.80 -1.98
CA ARG A 50 4.46 9.63 -2.86
C ARG A 50 3.39 8.83 -3.58
N ILE A 51 3.69 7.57 -3.88
CA ILE A 51 2.74 6.69 -4.55
C ILE A 51 1.65 6.24 -3.58
N THR A 52 1.99 6.00 -2.33
CA THR A 52 1.06 5.43 -1.35
C THR A 52 0.30 6.47 -0.54
N GLU A 53 0.86 7.65 -0.34
CA GLU A 53 0.29 8.67 0.55
C GLU A 53 -1.11 9.14 0.13
N PRO A 54 -1.43 9.32 -1.17
CA PRO A 54 -2.78 9.74 -1.54
C PRO A 54 -3.86 8.80 -1.00
N VAL A 55 -3.58 7.51 -0.93
CA VAL A 55 -4.53 6.53 -0.38
C VAL A 55 -4.41 6.45 1.13
N LEU A 56 -3.19 6.32 1.64
CA LEU A 56 -2.96 6.17 3.08
C LEU A 56 -3.37 7.42 3.85
N GLY A 57 -3.14 8.61 3.27
CA GLY A 57 -3.53 9.85 3.91
C GLY A 57 -5.03 9.96 4.11
N ARG A 58 -5.81 9.53 3.12
CA ARG A 58 -7.27 9.53 3.24
C ARG A 58 -7.74 8.55 4.30
N ILE A 59 -7.15 7.36 4.33
CA ILE A 59 -7.49 6.35 5.33
C ILE A 59 -7.16 6.88 6.72
N ARG A 60 -6.00 7.51 6.85
CA ARG A 60 -5.55 8.05 8.13
C ARG A 60 -6.48 9.14 8.65
N SER A 61 -7.10 9.91 7.75
CA SER A 61 -8.01 10.97 8.15
C SER A 61 -9.30 10.44 8.78
N PHE A 62 -9.68 9.19 8.51
CA PHE A 62 -10.86 8.56 9.08
C PHE A 62 -10.56 7.75 10.33
N LEU A 63 -9.29 7.56 10.66
CA LEU A 63 -8.90 6.73 11.79
C LEU A 63 -8.59 7.58 13.01
N PRO A 64 -8.97 7.12 14.22
CA PRO A 64 -8.52 7.79 15.43
C PRO A 64 -7.03 7.55 15.65
N SER A 65 -6.44 8.37 16.52
CA SER A 65 -5.04 8.20 16.88
C SER A 65 -4.88 6.96 17.76
N PHE A 66 -3.90 6.12 17.44
CA PHE A 66 -3.61 4.91 18.20
C PHE A 66 -2.22 5.02 18.82
N GLY A 67 -2.01 6.03 19.64
CA GLY A 67 -0.76 6.19 20.37
C GLY A 67 0.47 6.37 19.49
N GLY A 68 0.31 7.01 18.34
CA GLY A 68 1.41 7.22 17.42
C GLY A 68 1.66 6.08 16.45
N LEU A 69 0.94 4.97 16.61
CA LEU A 69 1.07 3.83 15.71
C LEU A 69 0.22 4.06 14.46
N ASP A 70 0.85 3.98 13.29
CA ASP A 70 0.17 4.15 12.02
C ASP A 70 -0.36 2.81 11.53
N ILE A 71 -1.68 2.61 11.59
CA ILE A 71 -2.31 1.38 11.11
C ILE A 71 -2.94 1.56 9.73
N SER A 72 -2.83 2.74 9.12
CA SER A 72 -3.43 2.98 7.81
C SER A 72 -2.90 2.02 6.73
N PRO A 73 -1.61 1.64 6.69
CA PRO A 73 -1.16 0.66 5.70
C PRO A 73 -1.84 -0.69 5.84
N ILE A 74 -2.07 -1.13 7.07
CA ILE A 74 -2.75 -2.41 7.31
C ILE A 74 -4.17 -2.37 6.77
N ILE A 75 -4.88 -1.28 7.02
CA ILE A 75 -6.26 -1.10 6.55
C ILE A 75 -6.26 -1.03 5.02
N ALA A 76 -5.29 -0.32 4.42
CA ALA A 76 -5.19 -0.24 2.97
C ALA A 76 -5.00 -1.62 2.34
N LEU A 77 -4.13 -2.45 2.94
CA LEU A 77 -3.89 -3.80 2.44
C LEU A 77 -5.14 -4.67 2.56
N LEU A 78 -5.87 -4.54 3.66
CA LEU A 78 -7.12 -5.27 3.84
C LEU A 78 -8.17 -4.84 2.83
N MET A 79 -8.25 -3.55 2.54
CA MET A 79 -9.17 -3.04 1.53
C MET A 79 -8.83 -3.56 0.13
N ILE A 80 -7.53 -3.58 -0.20
CA ILE A 80 -7.08 -4.11 -1.48
C ILE A 80 -7.40 -5.61 -1.58
N TYR A 81 -7.14 -6.35 -0.51
CA TYR A 81 -7.47 -7.77 -0.46
C TYR A 81 -8.96 -7.99 -0.69
N PHE A 82 -9.81 -7.20 -0.04
CA PHE A 82 -11.25 -7.28 -0.20
C PHE A 82 -11.67 -6.98 -1.65
N LEU A 83 -11.09 -5.93 -2.24
CA LEU A 83 -11.39 -5.56 -3.62
C LEU A 83 -11.02 -6.68 -4.59
N ARG A 84 -9.86 -7.30 -4.37
CA ARG A 84 -9.43 -8.42 -5.21
C ARG A 84 -10.36 -9.62 -5.06
N SER A 85 -10.82 -9.88 -3.84
CA SER A 85 -11.79 -10.96 -3.60
C SER A 85 -13.11 -10.68 -4.32
N LEU A 86 -13.58 -9.44 -4.27
CA LEU A 86 -14.79 -9.06 -4.98
C LEU A 86 -14.64 -9.23 -6.49
N LEU A 87 -13.48 -8.85 -7.04
CA LEU A 87 -13.21 -9.03 -8.46
C LEU A 87 -13.31 -10.49 -8.86
N ARG A 88 -12.69 -11.37 -8.07
CA ARG A 88 -12.71 -12.80 -8.39
C ARG A 88 -14.11 -13.39 -8.29
N GLU A 89 -14.89 -12.92 -7.34
CA GLU A 89 -16.21 -13.46 -7.07
C GLU A 89 -17.25 -12.96 -8.07
N TYR A 90 -17.22 -11.67 -8.38
CA TYR A 90 -18.26 -11.05 -9.18
C TYR A 90 -17.89 -10.83 -10.65
N TRP A 91 -16.64 -10.99 -11.01
CA TRP A 91 -16.21 -10.76 -12.39
C TRP A 91 -16.94 -11.67 -13.38
N PRO A 92 -17.09 -12.97 -13.12
CA PRO A 92 -17.83 -13.83 -14.03
C PRO A 92 -19.32 -13.46 -14.16
N LEU A 93 -19.88 -12.81 -13.14
CA LEU A 93 -21.28 -12.37 -13.18
C LEU A 93 -21.46 -11.10 -13.99
N VAL A 94 -20.45 -10.26 -14.04
CA VAL A 94 -20.50 -9.00 -14.78
C VAL A 94 -20.28 -9.23 -16.28
N LEU A 95 -19.46 -10.19 -16.61
CA LEU A 95 -19.10 -10.49 -17.99
C LEU A 95 -19.49 -11.93 -18.33
#